data_e7cb218a9d46b9cd2c1d7d47470b968f
#
_entry.id   e7cb218a9d46b9cd2c1d7d47470b968f
#
_cell.length_a   1.000
_cell.length_b   1.000
_cell.length_c   1.000
_cell.angle_alpha   90.00
_cell.angle_beta   90.00
_cell.angle_gamma   90.00
#
_symmetry.space_group_name_H-M   'P 1'
#
loop_
_entity.id
_entity.type
_entity.pdbx_description
1 polymer ?
#
loop_
_entity_poly.entity_id
_entity_poly.type
_entity_poly.pdbx_seq_one_letter_code
_entity_poly.pdbx_strand_id
1 'polypeptide(L)'
;MLMPKRVKYRRVQRGRMKGVATRGNTITNGSYGLVATEPAWISSQQIEAARIAMTRYIRRGGQVWIKIFPDKPITEKPAETRMGSGKGSPEYWVAVVKPGRVLFEMDGVSEEIAKEAMRLAMHKLPIKCKFVTREAQEKAEEV
;
A
#
# COMPACT_ATOMS: atom_id res chain seq x y z
N MET A 1 10.22 -9.67 -4.05
CA MET A 1 9.09 -8.94 -3.49
C MET A 1 9.46 -8.36 -2.13
N LEU A 2 8.75 -7.31 -1.72
CA LEU A 2 9.01 -6.66 -0.44
C LEU A 2 8.68 -7.58 0.73
N MET A 3 9.64 -7.72 1.66
CA MET A 3 9.43 -8.42 2.91
C MET A 3 10.47 -7.95 3.92
N PRO A 4 10.19 -8.04 5.25
CA PRO A 4 11.17 -7.63 6.25
C PRO A 4 12.39 -8.55 6.24
N LYS A 5 13.58 -7.96 6.40
CA LYS A 5 14.84 -8.72 6.50
C LYS A 5 14.94 -9.46 7.83
N ARG A 6 14.45 -8.86 8.90
CA ARG A 6 14.43 -9.46 10.24
C ARG A 6 13.04 -9.28 10.83
N VAL A 7 12.57 -10.31 11.52
CA VAL A 7 11.27 -10.29 12.16
C VAL A 7 11.42 -10.85 13.57
N LYS A 8 10.98 -10.09 14.56
CA LYS A 8 10.99 -10.54 15.96
C LYS A 8 10.06 -11.74 16.14
N TYR A 9 8.89 -11.68 15.51
CA TYR A 9 7.93 -12.78 15.48
C TYR A 9 7.49 -13.04 14.05
N ARG A 10 7.62 -14.29 13.60
CA ARG A 10 7.18 -14.67 12.25
C ARG A 10 5.68 -14.84 12.16
N ARG A 11 5.03 -15.09 13.29
CA ARG A 11 3.58 -15.29 13.34
C ARG A 11 2.98 -14.21 14.22
N VAL A 12 2.00 -13.50 13.69
CA VAL A 12 1.33 -12.40 14.39
C VAL A 12 -0.16 -12.66 14.36
N GLN A 13 -0.84 -12.36 15.46
CA GLN A 13 -2.28 -12.48 15.52
C GLN A 13 -2.96 -11.45 14.64
N ARG A 14 -4.14 -11.81 14.13
CA ARG A 14 -4.95 -10.88 13.35
C ARG A 14 -5.36 -9.70 14.24
N GLY A 15 -5.00 -8.49 13.85
CA GLY A 15 -5.39 -7.28 14.55
C GLY A 15 -6.70 -6.70 14.04
N ARG A 16 -7.11 -5.58 14.64
CA ARG A 16 -8.30 -4.83 14.22
C ARG A 16 -7.89 -3.73 13.25
N MET A 17 -8.66 -3.59 12.17
CA MET A 17 -8.44 -2.53 11.17
C MET A 17 -9.43 -1.38 11.38
N LYS A 18 -9.42 -0.81 12.59
CA LYS A 18 -10.30 0.31 12.92
C LYS A 18 -9.51 1.62 12.93
N GLY A 19 -10.23 2.70 12.69
CA GLY A 19 -9.68 4.06 12.78
C GLY A 19 -9.17 4.58 11.45
N VAL A 20 -8.57 5.76 11.50
CA VAL A 20 -8.04 6.49 10.36
C VAL A 20 -6.53 6.62 10.55
N ALA A 21 -5.79 6.69 9.46
CA ALA A 21 -4.34 6.85 9.53
C ALA A 21 -3.97 8.18 10.18
N THR A 22 -3.11 8.12 11.21
CA THR A 22 -2.57 9.31 11.88
C THR A 22 -1.15 9.63 11.41
N ARG A 23 -0.47 8.65 10.83
CA ARG A 23 0.86 8.81 10.24
C ARG A 23 0.82 8.34 8.80
N GLY A 24 1.67 8.93 7.96
CA GLY A 24 1.72 8.58 6.55
C GLY A 24 0.45 8.99 5.80
N ASN A 25 -0.24 10.02 6.26
CA ASN A 25 -1.48 10.54 5.67
C ASN A 25 -1.25 11.78 4.81
N THR A 26 0.00 12.22 4.66
CA THR A 26 0.35 13.39 3.84
C THR A 26 1.42 13.01 2.83
N ILE A 27 1.40 13.70 1.67
CA ILE A 27 2.41 13.54 0.65
C ILE A 27 3.67 14.29 1.07
N THR A 28 4.82 13.62 1.08
CA THR A 28 6.09 14.18 1.55
C THR A 28 7.16 14.28 0.49
N ASN A 29 7.27 13.32 -0.41
CA ASN A 29 8.35 13.25 -1.40
C ASN A 29 7.92 13.71 -2.78
N GLY A 30 6.72 13.41 -3.20
CA GLY A 30 6.23 13.70 -4.54
C GLY A 30 5.23 14.84 -4.58
N SER A 31 4.71 15.10 -5.76
CA SER A 31 3.65 16.09 -5.99
C SER A 31 2.26 15.43 -6.01
N TYR A 32 2.21 14.14 -6.23
CA TYR A 32 0.97 13.37 -6.39
C TYR A 32 1.00 12.14 -5.50
N GLY A 33 -0.16 11.71 -5.06
CA GLY A 33 -0.27 10.54 -4.20
C GLY A 33 -1.54 9.74 -4.45
N LEU A 34 -1.45 8.46 -4.13
CA LEU A 34 -2.60 7.55 -4.11
C LEU A 34 -2.93 7.25 -2.65
N VAL A 35 -4.13 7.59 -2.23
CA VAL A 35 -4.54 7.53 -0.83
C VAL A 35 -5.66 6.51 -0.67
N ALA A 36 -5.53 5.64 0.32
CA ALA A 36 -6.56 4.64 0.63
C ALA A 36 -7.82 5.30 1.18
N THR A 37 -8.98 4.85 0.69
CA THR A 37 -10.28 5.31 1.21
C THR A 37 -10.96 4.24 2.07
N GLU A 38 -10.41 3.04 2.10
CA GLU A 38 -10.92 1.91 2.87
C GLU A 38 -9.79 1.23 3.64
N PRO A 39 -10.08 0.55 4.76
CA PRO A 39 -9.08 -0.28 5.42
C PRO A 39 -8.86 -1.57 4.64
N ALA A 40 -7.62 -2.06 4.61
CA ALA A 40 -7.31 -3.33 3.95
C ALA A 40 -5.94 -3.86 4.34
N TRP A 41 -5.74 -5.12 4.05
CA TRP A 41 -4.43 -5.76 4.01
C TRP A 41 -3.98 -5.82 2.56
N ILE A 42 -2.88 -5.17 2.25
CA ILE A 42 -2.32 -5.15 0.90
C ILE A 42 -1.07 -6.03 0.88
N SER A 43 -1.09 -7.08 0.06
CA SER A 43 0.01 -8.03 0.01
C SER A 43 1.21 -7.46 -0.74
N SER A 44 2.39 -8.04 -0.50
CA SER A 44 3.60 -7.65 -1.21
C SER A 44 3.46 -7.83 -2.73
N GLN A 45 2.72 -8.86 -3.16
CA GLN A 45 2.45 -9.10 -4.59
C GLN A 45 1.60 -7.97 -5.17
N GLN A 46 0.59 -7.52 -4.45
CA GLN A 46 -0.27 -6.41 -4.89
C GLN A 46 0.50 -5.09 -4.96
N ILE A 47 1.34 -4.82 -3.98
CA ILE A 47 2.21 -3.63 -3.97
C ILE A 47 3.14 -3.65 -5.19
N GLU A 48 3.78 -4.77 -5.45
CA GLU A 48 4.70 -4.92 -6.58
C GLU A 48 3.96 -4.78 -7.91
N ALA A 49 2.79 -5.39 -8.04
CA ALA A 49 1.97 -5.28 -9.25
C ALA A 49 1.57 -3.83 -9.53
N ALA A 50 1.17 -3.10 -8.50
CA ALA A 50 0.82 -1.68 -8.61
C ALA A 50 2.02 -0.83 -9.04
N ARG A 51 3.18 -1.07 -8.42
CA ARG A 51 4.42 -0.37 -8.76
C ARG A 51 4.78 -0.59 -10.23
N ILE A 52 4.72 -1.83 -10.70
CA ILE A 52 5.03 -2.17 -12.09
C ILE A 52 4.05 -1.47 -13.04
N ALA A 53 2.77 -1.45 -12.73
CA ALA A 53 1.77 -0.78 -13.56
C ALA A 53 2.06 0.70 -13.71
N MET A 54 2.41 1.38 -12.61
CA MET A 54 2.77 2.80 -12.63
C MET A 54 4.05 3.05 -13.41
N THR A 55 5.11 2.31 -13.14
CA THR A 55 6.41 2.52 -13.78
C THR A 55 6.36 2.26 -15.28
N ARG A 56 5.60 1.27 -15.72
CA ARG A 56 5.42 1.02 -17.15
C ARG A 56 4.73 2.17 -17.86
N TYR A 57 3.74 2.76 -17.21
CA TYR A 57 3.00 3.86 -17.82
C TYR A 57 3.83 5.13 -17.93
N ILE A 58 4.53 5.52 -16.86
CA ILE A 58 5.35 6.73 -16.87
C ILE A 58 6.71 6.51 -17.54
N ARG A 59 7.10 5.27 -17.77
CA ARG A 59 8.37 4.88 -18.35
C ARG A 59 9.55 5.45 -17.57
N ARG A 60 10.45 6.19 -18.21
CA ARG A 60 11.64 6.79 -17.58
C ARG A 60 11.42 8.24 -17.15
N GLY A 61 10.21 8.76 -17.32
CA GLY A 61 9.92 10.18 -17.16
C GLY A 61 9.66 10.67 -15.75
N GLY A 62 9.63 9.79 -14.76
CA GLY A 62 9.27 10.22 -13.41
C GLY A 62 9.83 9.32 -12.33
N GLN A 63 9.44 9.63 -11.10
CA GLN A 63 9.83 8.88 -9.91
C GLN A 63 8.59 8.39 -9.17
N VAL A 64 8.69 7.19 -8.59
CA VAL A 64 7.63 6.57 -7.80
C VAL A 64 8.21 6.17 -6.43
N TRP A 65 7.52 6.54 -5.37
CA TRP A 65 7.86 6.11 -4.01
C TRP A 65 6.77 5.20 -3.48
N ILE A 66 7.18 4.07 -2.90
CA ILE A 66 6.28 3.18 -2.17
C ILE A 66 6.28 3.63 -0.72
N LYS A 67 5.14 4.03 -0.19
CA LYS A 67 5.04 4.59 1.16
C LYS A 67 4.50 3.60 2.19
N ILE A 68 4.20 2.38 1.78
CA ILE A 68 3.76 1.30 2.68
C ILE A 68 4.73 0.13 2.57
N PHE A 69 4.82 -0.65 3.64
CA PHE A 69 5.71 -1.81 3.67
C PHE A 69 4.96 -3.01 4.25
N PRO A 70 5.06 -4.18 3.61
CA PRO A 70 4.37 -5.38 4.08
C PRO A 70 5.15 -6.05 5.22
N ASP A 71 4.86 -5.64 6.44
CA ASP A 71 5.57 -6.11 7.63
C ASP A 71 4.78 -7.13 8.46
N LYS A 72 3.52 -7.40 8.10
CA LYS A 72 2.69 -8.37 8.83
C LYS A 72 2.68 -9.71 8.10
N PRO A 73 3.14 -10.80 8.77
CA PRO A 73 3.07 -12.12 8.16
C PRO A 73 1.66 -12.68 8.26
N ILE A 74 1.20 -13.31 7.19
CA ILE A 74 -0.08 -14.00 7.15
C ILE A 74 0.19 -15.50 7.03
N THR A 75 -0.46 -16.27 7.88
CA THR A 75 -0.35 -17.73 7.89
C THR A 75 -1.65 -18.34 7.44
N GLU A 76 -1.56 -19.38 6.62
CA GLU A 76 -2.71 -20.18 6.22
C GLU A 76 -2.51 -21.58 6.73
N LYS A 77 -3.60 -22.23 7.16
CA LYS A 77 -3.55 -23.64 7.53
C LYS A 77 -3.44 -24.48 6.26
N PRO A 78 -2.48 -25.40 6.19
CA PRO A 78 -2.43 -26.34 5.07
C PRO A 78 -3.76 -27.12 5.00
N ALA A 79 -4.17 -27.52 3.79
CA ALA A 79 -5.42 -28.21 3.58
C ALA A 79 -5.54 -29.51 4.40
N GLU A 80 -4.42 -30.14 4.72
CA GLU A 80 -4.36 -31.39 5.49
C GLU A 80 -4.20 -31.19 7.00
N THR A 81 -4.15 -29.96 7.49
CA THR A 81 -3.94 -29.68 8.90
C THR A 81 -5.22 -29.95 9.70
N ARG A 82 -5.10 -30.79 10.73
CA ARG A 82 -6.21 -31.07 11.64
C ARG A 82 -6.47 -29.86 12.53
N MET A 83 -7.71 -29.68 12.97
CA MET A 83 -8.06 -28.63 13.91
C MET A 83 -7.24 -28.76 15.20
N GLY A 84 -6.72 -27.63 15.69
CA GLY A 84 -5.94 -27.58 16.92
C GLY A 84 -4.44 -27.81 16.78
N SER A 85 -3.91 -28.02 15.59
CA SER A 85 -2.49 -28.27 15.38
C SER A 85 -1.63 -26.98 15.25
N GLY A 86 -2.16 -25.82 15.65
CA GLY A 86 -1.43 -24.57 15.67
C GLY A 86 -1.41 -23.82 14.34
N LYS A 87 -0.72 -22.69 14.32
CA LYS A 87 -0.59 -21.86 13.11
C LYS A 87 0.43 -22.44 12.14
N GLY A 88 0.12 -22.38 10.86
CA GLY A 88 1.07 -22.72 9.82
C GLY A 88 2.23 -21.73 9.71
N SER A 89 3.18 -22.00 8.84
CA SER A 89 4.28 -21.09 8.55
C SER A 89 3.77 -19.86 7.83
N PRO A 90 4.43 -18.69 7.98
CA PRO A 90 4.07 -17.51 7.20
C PRO A 90 4.19 -17.78 5.71
N GLU A 91 3.13 -17.52 4.94
CA GLU A 91 3.12 -17.75 3.50
C GLU A 91 3.32 -16.46 2.69
N TYR A 92 2.88 -15.34 3.23
CA TYR A 92 3.03 -14.06 2.56
C TYR A 92 2.98 -12.92 3.58
N TRP A 93 3.35 -11.75 3.11
CA TRP A 93 3.44 -10.54 3.93
C TRP A 93 2.46 -9.50 3.43
N VAL A 94 1.86 -8.75 4.35
CA VAL A 94 0.90 -7.69 4.02
C VAL A 94 1.23 -6.41 4.77
N ALA A 95 0.84 -5.29 4.17
CA ALA A 95 0.79 -3.99 4.83
C ALA A 95 -0.64 -3.79 5.34
N VAL A 96 -0.77 -3.42 6.61
CA VAL A 96 -2.07 -3.06 7.19
C VAL A 96 -2.31 -1.59 6.92
N VAL A 97 -3.36 -1.30 6.15
CA VAL A 97 -3.65 0.06 5.69
C VAL A 97 -4.96 0.54 6.28
N LYS A 98 -4.94 1.77 6.78
CA LYS A 98 -6.14 2.46 7.28
C LYS A 98 -6.55 3.55 6.29
N PRO A 99 -7.84 3.95 6.28
CA PRO A 99 -8.27 5.06 5.41
C PRO A 99 -7.43 6.32 5.67
N GLY A 100 -7.07 7.02 4.61
CA GLY A 100 -6.23 8.22 4.69
C GLY A 100 -4.75 7.97 4.49
N ARG A 101 -4.31 6.71 4.51
CA ARG A 101 -2.90 6.36 4.30
C ARG A 101 -2.47 6.60 2.87
N VAL A 102 -1.35 7.32 2.68
CA VAL A 102 -0.72 7.47 1.37
C VAL A 102 0.00 6.16 1.03
N LEU A 103 -0.39 5.54 -0.06
CA LEU A 103 0.18 4.25 -0.50
C LEU A 103 1.39 4.44 -1.40
N PHE A 104 1.26 5.35 -2.37
CA PHE A 104 2.31 5.65 -3.34
C PHE A 104 2.37 7.14 -3.56
N GLU A 105 3.57 7.62 -3.90
CA GLU A 105 3.78 9.01 -4.33
C GLU A 105 4.46 9.01 -5.69
N MET A 106 4.25 10.07 -6.45
CA MET A 106 4.83 10.21 -7.77
C MET A 106 5.22 11.66 -8.03
N ASP A 107 6.27 11.85 -8.81
CA ASP A 107 6.71 13.16 -9.25
C ASP A 107 7.45 13.06 -10.59
N GLY A 108 7.75 14.20 -11.19
CA GLY A 108 8.49 14.25 -12.44
C GLY A 108 7.65 14.04 -13.69
N VAL A 109 6.33 14.01 -13.56
CA VAL A 109 5.39 13.87 -14.69
C VAL A 109 4.24 14.87 -14.51
N SER A 110 3.46 15.08 -15.58
CA SER A 110 2.29 15.94 -15.49
C SER A 110 1.20 15.29 -14.64
N GLU A 111 0.29 16.11 -14.13
CA GLU A 111 -0.83 15.61 -13.32
C GLU A 111 -1.68 14.60 -14.08
N GLU A 112 -1.93 14.83 -15.37
CA GLU A 112 -2.72 13.91 -16.19
C GLU A 112 -2.07 12.54 -16.31
N ILE A 113 -0.76 12.50 -16.53
CA ILE A 113 0.01 11.26 -16.61
C ILE A 113 0.02 10.56 -15.25
N ALA A 114 0.25 11.30 -14.17
CA ALA A 114 0.26 10.74 -12.82
C ALA A 114 -1.10 10.14 -12.45
N LYS A 115 -2.17 10.85 -12.78
CA LYS A 115 -3.53 10.39 -12.49
C LYS A 115 -3.85 9.08 -13.22
N GLU A 116 -3.50 8.97 -14.48
CA GLU A 116 -3.70 7.74 -15.25
C GLU A 116 -2.84 6.59 -14.75
N ALA A 117 -1.57 6.87 -14.43
CA ALA A 117 -0.67 5.85 -13.88
C ALA A 117 -1.22 5.30 -12.56
N MET A 118 -1.72 6.17 -11.69
CA MET A 118 -2.28 5.75 -10.41
C MET A 118 -3.62 5.04 -10.56
N ARG A 119 -4.41 5.37 -11.57
CA ARG A 119 -5.62 4.63 -11.90
C ARG A 119 -5.29 3.17 -12.26
N LEU A 120 -4.24 2.97 -13.06
CA LEU A 120 -3.78 1.64 -13.41
C LEU A 120 -3.28 0.87 -12.18
N ALA A 121 -2.57 1.55 -11.29
CA ALA A 121 -2.11 0.96 -10.03
C ALA A 121 -3.28 0.54 -9.15
N MET A 122 -4.31 1.36 -9.08
CA MET A 122 -5.50 1.09 -8.26
C MET A 122 -6.17 -0.23 -8.65
N HIS A 123 -6.16 -0.57 -9.94
CA HIS A 123 -6.74 -1.83 -10.41
C HIS A 123 -6.01 -3.07 -9.89
N LYS A 124 -4.78 -2.91 -9.40
CA LYS A 124 -3.98 -4.01 -8.81
C LYS A 124 -4.14 -4.12 -7.31
N LEU A 125 -4.84 -3.16 -6.70
CA LEU A 125 -5.03 -3.12 -5.25
C LEU A 125 -6.43 -3.62 -4.87
N PRO A 126 -6.59 -4.16 -3.66
CA PRO A 126 -7.86 -4.76 -3.24
C PRO A 126 -8.89 -3.74 -2.73
N ILE A 127 -8.55 -2.46 -2.74
CA ILE A 127 -9.40 -1.41 -2.16
C ILE A 127 -9.55 -0.24 -3.12
N LYS A 128 -10.55 0.57 -2.83
CA LYS A 128 -10.72 1.86 -3.50
C LYS A 128 -9.75 2.87 -2.92
N CYS A 129 -9.19 3.66 -3.81
CA CYS A 129 -8.23 4.70 -3.47
C CYS A 129 -8.63 5.97 -4.20
N LYS A 130 -8.05 7.09 -3.78
CA LYS A 130 -8.23 8.35 -4.49
C LYS A 130 -6.89 8.96 -4.85
N PHE A 131 -6.86 9.63 -5.99
CA PHE A 131 -5.72 10.43 -6.42
C PHE A 131 -5.76 11.79 -5.74
N VAL A 132 -4.66 12.21 -5.15
CA VAL A 132 -4.54 13.53 -4.53
C VAL A 132 -3.29 14.22 -5.00
N THR A 133 -3.33 15.55 -5.02
CA THR A 133 -2.17 16.37 -5.28
C THR A 133 -1.67 16.95 -3.96
N ARG A 134 -0.36 17.15 -3.85
CA ARG A 134 0.23 17.78 -2.66
C ARG A 134 -0.34 19.17 -2.45
N GLU A 135 -0.50 19.92 -3.52
CA GLU A 135 -1.09 21.26 -3.46
C GLU A 135 -2.50 21.26 -2.87
N ALA A 136 -3.35 20.31 -3.28
CA ALA A 136 -4.70 20.20 -2.75
C ALA A 136 -4.71 19.81 -1.27
N GLN A 137 -3.78 18.94 -0.84
CA GLN A 137 -3.66 18.59 0.58
C GLN A 137 -3.27 19.78 1.44
N GLU A 138 -2.29 20.56 0.98
CA GLU A 138 -1.82 21.75 1.69
C GLU A 138 -2.94 22.78 1.84
N LYS A 139 -3.73 22.99 0.81
CA LYS A 139 -4.88 23.90 0.85
C LYS A 139 -5.95 23.43 1.86
N ALA A 140 -6.18 22.13 1.94
CA ALA A 140 -7.15 21.57 2.89
C ALA A 140 -6.70 21.75 4.34
N GLU A 141 -5.40 21.71 4.60
CA GLU A 141 -4.84 21.91 5.95
C GLU A 141 -4.88 23.37 6.41
N GLU A 142 -4.90 24.32 5.50
CA GLU A 142 -4.94 25.74 5.80
C GLU A 142 -6.33 26.24 6.21
N VAL A 143 -7.36 25.43 6.07
CA VAL A 143 -8.74 25.81 6.37
C VAL A 143 -9.11 25.49 7.82
#